data_588dbd28802c969b80520e2dca3fe7e4
#
_entry.id   588dbd28802c969b80520e2dca3fe7e4
#
_cell.length_a   1.000
_cell.length_b   1.000
_cell.length_c   1.000
_cell.angle_alpha   90.00
_cell.angle_beta   90.00
_cell.angle_gamma   90.00
#
_symmetry.space_group_name_H-M   'P 1'
#
loop_
_entity.id
_entity.type
_entity.pdbx_description
1 polymer ?
#
loop_
_entity_poly.entity_id
_entity_poly.type
_entity_poly.pdbx_seq_one_letter_code
_entity_poly.pdbx_strand_id
1 'polypeptide(L)'
;MRSLLSFLKKEYMETVRTGKLIILILLFMLFGIMNPATAKMTPWMMEMLSDTMAESGLIVTNIQVDAMTSWIQFFKNIPIALIAFILIFSDIFTKEYKSGTLLLILTKGLSRYKVVLAKTVLLLSFWTLGYGLCFAITYGYNAYYWDNSIADNLFYSMAVWWLFGIWVISLIILFSSLLQNNTGVILCVGASVLLAYLLSIIPKAKVYSPAVLMDTNSLLIGIEGINAYIKAVIVAAAMCIVCVAVSIPIINKKQL
;
A
#
# COMPACT_ATOMS: atom_id res chain seq x y z
N MET A 1 -21.89 -15.16 -13.16
CA MET A 1 -21.57 -14.71 -11.78
C MET A 1 -21.12 -15.85 -10.87
N ARG A 2 -21.82 -16.99 -10.79
CA ARG A 2 -21.46 -18.13 -9.89
C ARG A 2 -20.02 -18.62 -10.05
N SER A 3 -19.51 -18.76 -11.27
CA SER A 3 -18.13 -19.23 -11.54
C SER A 3 -17.04 -18.27 -11.04
N LEU A 4 -17.25 -16.96 -11.09
CA LEU A 4 -16.33 -15.95 -10.55
C LEU A 4 -16.28 -16.01 -9.03
N LEU A 5 -17.42 -16.09 -8.37
CA LEU A 5 -17.52 -16.19 -6.90
C LEU A 5 -16.88 -17.48 -6.38
N SER A 6 -17.09 -18.61 -7.08
CA SER A 6 -16.46 -19.89 -6.70
C SER A 6 -14.93 -19.83 -6.85
N PHE A 7 -14.43 -19.17 -7.89
CA PHE A 7 -13.00 -18.98 -8.08
C PHE A 7 -12.41 -18.02 -7.03
N LEU A 8 -13.07 -16.90 -6.74
CA LEU A 8 -12.67 -15.97 -5.69
C LEU A 8 -12.60 -16.68 -4.32
N LYS A 9 -13.60 -17.52 -3.99
CA LYS A 9 -13.60 -18.32 -2.76
C LYS A 9 -12.40 -19.28 -2.71
N LYS A 10 -12.06 -19.92 -3.84
CA LYS A 10 -10.87 -20.80 -3.96
C LYS A 10 -9.59 -20.02 -3.68
N GLU A 11 -9.40 -18.86 -4.30
CA GLU A 11 -8.22 -18.01 -4.12
C GLU A 11 -8.09 -17.52 -2.67
N TYR A 12 -9.21 -17.09 -2.07
CA TYR A 12 -9.25 -16.70 -0.67
C TYR A 12 -8.83 -17.86 0.26
N MET A 13 -9.42 -19.05 0.07
CA MET A 13 -9.06 -20.23 0.86
C MET A 13 -7.58 -20.64 0.66
N GLU A 14 -7.04 -20.52 -0.55
CA GLU A 14 -5.64 -20.79 -0.83
C GLU A 14 -4.74 -19.83 -0.05
N THR A 15 -5.06 -18.52 -0.06
CA THR A 15 -4.31 -17.49 0.66
C THR A 15 -4.33 -17.73 2.19
N VAL A 16 -5.47 -18.17 2.73
CA VAL A 16 -5.59 -18.54 4.15
C VAL A 16 -4.73 -19.77 4.47
N ARG A 17 -4.84 -20.84 3.66
CA ARG A 17 -4.11 -22.10 3.88
C ARG A 17 -2.60 -21.97 3.72
N THR A 18 -2.15 -21.06 2.87
CA THR A 18 -0.70 -20.77 2.70
C THR A 18 -0.14 -19.85 3.78
N GLY A 19 -0.95 -19.42 4.74
CA GLY A 19 -0.53 -18.52 5.81
C GLY A 19 -0.30 -17.07 5.38
N LYS A 20 -0.41 -16.74 4.10
CA LYS A 20 -0.18 -15.37 3.59
C LYS A 20 -1.08 -14.35 4.25
N LEU A 21 -2.36 -14.69 4.49
CA LEU A 21 -3.31 -13.81 5.16
C LEU A 21 -2.92 -13.57 6.63
N ILE A 22 -2.47 -14.61 7.34
CA ILE A 22 -2.05 -14.50 8.74
C ILE A 22 -0.84 -13.59 8.84
N ILE A 23 0.18 -13.79 7.99
CA ILE A 23 1.38 -12.94 7.95
C ILE A 23 0.99 -11.48 7.68
N LEU A 24 0.08 -11.25 6.73
CA LEU A 24 -0.40 -9.92 6.39
C LEU A 24 -1.09 -9.23 7.58
N ILE A 25 -2.02 -9.93 8.24
CA ILE A 25 -2.74 -9.39 9.40
C ILE A 25 -1.77 -9.05 10.53
N LEU A 26 -0.87 -9.98 10.88
CA LEU A 26 0.13 -9.77 11.91
C LEU A 26 1.04 -8.57 11.61
N LEU A 27 1.45 -8.42 10.35
CA LEU A 27 2.28 -7.31 9.91
C LEU A 27 1.57 -5.96 10.06
N PHE A 28 0.32 -5.84 9.59
CA PHE A 28 -0.43 -4.60 9.73
C PHE A 28 -0.83 -4.30 11.18
N MET A 29 -1.10 -5.32 11.99
CA MET A 29 -1.31 -5.14 13.43
C MET A 29 -0.04 -4.64 14.12
N LEU A 30 1.11 -5.22 13.79
CA LEU A 30 2.40 -4.79 14.34
C LEU A 30 2.67 -3.32 14.03
N PHE A 31 2.52 -2.90 12.77
CA PHE A 31 2.69 -1.48 12.42
C PHE A 31 1.65 -0.60 13.10
N GLY A 32 0.38 -1.05 13.19
CA GLY A 32 -0.68 -0.30 13.88
C GLY A 32 -0.35 0.01 15.34
N ILE A 33 0.27 -0.93 16.05
CA ILE A 33 0.70 -0.77 17.45
C ILE A 33 2.02 0.01 17.51
N MET A 34 2.95 -0.25 16.59
CA MET A 34 4.27 0.36 16.59
C MET A 34 4.23 1.88 16.40
N ASN A 35 3.28 2.40 15.60
CA ASN A 35 3.18 3.84 15.33
C ASN A 35 2.99 4.68 16.63
N PRO A 36 1.95 4.44 17.45
CA PRO A 36 1.79 5.18 18.70
C PRO A 36 2.85 4.81 19.76
N ALA A 37 3.34 3.55 19.74
CA ALA A 37 4.39 3.12 20.67
C ALA A 37 5.70 3.87 20.43
N THR A 38 6.15 3.99 19.17
CA THR A 38 7.36 4.75 18.83
C THR A 38 7.20 6.23 19.13
N ALA A 39 6.02 6.81 18.86
CA ALA A 39 5.74 8.19 19.23
C ALA A 39 5.90 8.39 20.75
N LYS A 40 5.30 7.53 21.56
CA LYS A 40 5.36 7.60 23.02
C LYS A 40 6.76 7.38 23.59
N MET A 41 7.59 6.59 22.91
CA MET A 41 8.98 6.33 23.32
C MET A 41 9.95 7.44 22.89
N THR A 42 9.56 8.34 22.01
CA THR A 42 10.43 9.42 21.48
C THR A 42 11.06 10.28 22.56
N PRO A 43 10.35 10.77 23.61
CA PRO A 43 10.96 11.57 24.67
C PRO A 43 12.04 10.81 25.43
N TRP A 44 11.79 9.56 25.80
CA TRP A 44 12.73 8.71 26.48
C TRP A 44 14.00 8.44 25.63
N MET A 45 13.84 8.19 24.33
CA MET A 45 14.97 8.02 23.42
C MET A 45 15.80 9.30 23.30
N MET A 46 15.16 10.46 23.28
CA MET A 46 15.85 11.76 23.21
C MET A 46 16.57 12.07 24.53
N GLU A 47 15.99 11.71 25.67
CA GLU A 47 16.65 11.85 26.97
C GLU A 47 17.90 11.00 27.04
N MET A 48 17.87 9.74 26.56
CA MET A 48 19.06 8.88 26.51
C MET A 48 20.16 9.41 25.57
N LEU A 49 19.80 10.16 24.54
CA LEU A 49 20.73 10.76 23.59
C LEU A 49 21.16 12.19 23.99
N SER A 50 20.56 12.75 25.04
CA SER A 50 20.77 14.14 25.44
C SER A 50 22.25 14.46 25.74
N ASP A 51 22.96 13.55 26.41
CA ASP A 51 24.37 13.73 26.76
C ASP A 51 25.25 13.75 25.50
N THR A 52 25.02 12.85 24.56
CA THR A 52 25.74 12.80 23.27
C THR A 52 25.40 14.00 22.37
N MET A 53 24.18 14.49 22.41
CA MET A 53 23.76 15.68 21.67
C MET A 53 24.33 16.97 22.29
N ALA A 54 24.40 17.05 23.62
CA ALA A 54 25.04 18.17 24.32
C ALA A 54 26.52 18.31 23.97
N GLU A 55 27.25 17.20 23.86
CA GLU A 55 28.63 17.19 23.37
C GLU A 55 28.77 17.72 21.94
N SER A 56 27.73 17.56 21.11
CA SER A 56 27.65 18.08 19.73
C SER A 56 27.15 19.53 19.66
N GLY A 57 26.89 20.19 20.80
CA GLY A 57 26.38 21.57 20.85
C GLY A 57 24.88 21.71 20.55
N LEU A 58 24.14 20.60 20.52
CA LEU A 58 22.67 20.58 20.28
C LEU A 58 21.95 20.53 21.63
N ILE A 59 21.11 21.53 21.88
CA ILE A 59 20.27 21.56 23.09
C ILE A 59 18.94 20.86 22.76
N VAL A 60 18.66 19.76 23.47
CA VAL A 60 17.37 19.07 23.38
C VAL A 60 16.35 19.88 24.17
N THR A 61 15.46 20.58 23.48
CA THR A 61 14.27 21.19 24.08
C THR A 61 13.22 20.13 24.39
N ASN A 62 12.43 20.36 25.39
CA ASN A 62 11.36 19.45 25.85
C ASN A 62 10.41 19.10 24.69
N ILE A 63 10.46 17.86 24.19
CA ILE A 63 9.66 17.40 23.06
C ILE A 63 8.30 16.96 23.61
N GLN A 64 7.28 17.74 23.37
CA GLN A 64 5.91 17.30 23.60
C GLN A 64 5.50 16.36 22.45
N VAL A 65 5.13 15.14 22.82
CA VAL A 65 4.63 14.12 21.88
C VAL A 65 3.11 14.15 21.88
N ASP A 66 2.55 14.26 20.71
CA ASP A 66 1.12 14.34 20.44
C ASP A 66 0.67 13.28 19.40
N ALA A 67 -0.63 13.27 19.09
CA ALA A 67 -1.17 12.41 18.07
C ALA A 67 -0.56 12.66 16.67
N MET A 68 -0.10 13.89 16.38
CA MET A 68 0.55 14.25 15.13
C MET A 68 1.83 13.44 14.93
N THR A 69 2.64 13.30 15.98
CA THR A 69 3.88 12.49 15.95
C THR A 69 3.57 11.04 15.58
N SER A 70 2.52 10.45 16.16
CA SER A 70 2.08 9.09 15.84
C SER A 70 1.59 8.97 14.39
N TRP A 71 0.86 9.95 13.87
CA TRP A 71 0.39 9.95 12.48
C TRP A 71 1.54 10.11 11.47
N ILE A 72 2.54 10.93 11.80
CA ILE A 72 3.76 11.02 10.99
C ILE A 72 4.47 9.66 10.95
N GLN A 73 4.55 8.93 12.07
CA GLN A 73 5.11 7.57 12.08
C GLN A 73 4.28 6.59 11.26
N PHE A 74 2.94 6.69 11.31
CA PHE A 74 2.06 5.87 10.47
C PHE A 74 2.42 6.02 8.98
N PHE A 75 2.49 7.25 8.47
CA PHE A 75 2.78 7.49 7.06
C PHE A 75 4.24 7.20 6.69
N LYS A 76 5.17 7.19 7.63
CA LYS A 76 6.55 6.70 7.41
C LYS A 76 6.65 5.19 7.33
N ASN A 77 5.81 4.46 8.08
CA ASN A 77 5.88 3.00 8.17
C ASN A 77 5.02 2.30 7.10
N ILE A 78 3.96 2.93 6.61
CA ILE A 78 3.06 2.33 5.62
C ILE A 78 3.74 1.97 4.30
N PRO A 79 4.76 2.68 3.77
CA PRO A 79 5.55 2.24 2.63
C PRO A 79 6.20 0.87 2.86
N ILE A 80 6.69 0.59 4.06
CA ILE A 80 7.31 -0.69 4.41
C ILE A 80 6.27 -1.80 4.38
N ALA A 81 5.07 -1.53 4.92
CA ALA A 81 3.95 -2.47 4.86
C ALA A 81 3.51 -2.75 3.40
N LEU A 82 3.52 -1.73 2.53
CA LEU A 82 3.22 -1.88 1.11
C LEU A 82 4.28 -2.72 0.39
N ILE A 83 5.57 -2.52 0.68
CA ILE A 83 6.66 -3.34 0.14
C ILE A 83 6.46 -4.80 0.55
N ALA A 84 6.17 -5.07 1.82
CA ALA A 84 5.88 -6.42 2.29
C ALA A 84 4.66 -7.02 1.57
N PHE A 85 3.60 -6.23 1.35
CA PHE A 85 2.45 -6.64 0.56
C PHE A 85 2.85 -7.03 -0.88
N ILE A 86 3.68 -6.22 -1.55
CA ILE A 86 4.20 -6.52 -2.89
C ILE A 86 4.95 -7.87 -2.88
N LEU A 87 5.83 -8.10 -1.91
CA LEU A 87 6.61 -9.33 -1.80
C LEU A 87 5.71 -10.57 -1.61
N ILE A 88 4.67 -10.47 -0.77
CA ILE A 88 3.73 -11.57 -0.49
C ILE A 88 2.88 -11.93 -1.69
N PHE A 89 2.45 -10.93 -2.50
CA PHE A 89 1.45 -11.11 -3.56
C PHE A 89 1.97 -10.94 -4.98
N SER A 90 3.26 -10.65 -5.17
CA SER A 90 3.85 -10.54 -6.51
C SER A 90 3.79 -11.83 -7.32
N ASP A 91 3.62 -12.98 -6.66
CA ASP A 91 3.50 -14.30 -7.28
C ASP A 91 2.06 -14.66 -7.72
N ILE A 92 1.11 -13.72 -7.64
CA ILE A 92 -0.34 -13.94 -7.81
C ILE A 92 -0.73 -14.64 -9.13
N PHE A 93 0.01 -14.42 -10.23
CA PHE A 93 -0.14 -15.12 -11.49
C PHE A 93 1.06 -16.03 -11.80
N THR A 94 2.26 -15.61 -11.45
CA THR A 94 3.51 -16.31 -11.81
C THR A 94 3.59 -17.72 -11.21
N LYS A 95 3.01 -17.90 -10.01
CA LYS A 95 2.85 -19.22 -9.37
C LYS A 95 2.00 -20.16 -10.23
N GLU A 96 0.87 -19.69 -10.74
CA GLU A 96 -0.04 -20.50 -11.56
C GLU A 96 0.52 -20.79 -12.95
N TYR A 97 1.32 -19.88 -13.52
CA TYR A 97 2.03 -20.14 -14.76
C TYR A 97 3.04 -21.28 -14.58
N LYS A 98 3.85 -21.24 -13.50
CA LYS A 98 4.86 -22.26 -13.21
C LYS A 98 4.26 -23.63 -12.89
N SER A 99 3.12 -23.68 -12.21
CA SER A 99 2.44 -24.93 -11.82
C SER A 99 1.50 -25.49 -12.88
N GLY A 100 1.26 -24.75 -13.99
CA GLY A 100 0.28 -25.15 -15.03
C GLY A 100 -1.17 -25.11 -14.56
N THR A 101 -1.45 -24.69 -13.34
CA THR A 101 -2.81 -24.68 -12.77
C THR A 101 -3.74 -23.70 -13.47
N LEU A 102 -3.20 -22.63 -14.06
CA LEU A 102 -4.00 -21.70 -14.83
C LEU A 102 -4.63 -22.38 -16.05
N LEU A 103 -3.89 -23.25 -16.75
CA LEU A 103 -4.41 -24.02 -17.87
C LEU A 103 -5.58 -24.91 -17.44
N LEU A 104 -5.46 -25.62 -16.31
CA LEU A 104 -6.51 -26.47 -15.77
C LEU A 104 -7.80 -25.71 -15.41
N ILE A 105 -7.66 -24.47 -14.95
CA ILE A 105 -8.81 -23.59 -14.61
C ILE A 105 -9.51 -23.14 -15.88
N LEU A 106 -8.77 -22.80 -16.92
CA LEU A 106 -9.29 -22.37 -18.22
C LEU A 106 -9.99 -23.52 -18.98
N THR A 107 -9.45 -24.74 -18.94
CA THR A 107 -10.09 -25.93 -19.55
C THR A 107 -11.40 -26.30 -18.87
N LYS A 108 -11.59 -25.93 -17.59
CA LYS A 108 -12.87 -26.06 -16.88
C LYS A 108 -13.89 -24.98 -17.24
N GLY A 109 -13.63 -24.15 -18.26
CA GLY A 109 -14.58 -23.16 -18.79
C GLY A 109 -14.58 -21.81 -18.07
N LEU A 110 -13.59 -21.50 -17.21
CA LEU A 110 -13.49 -20.17 -16.62
C LEU A 110 -12.85 -19.21 -17.64
N SER A 111 -13.53 -18.13 -17.97
CA SER A 111 -12.99 -17.11 -18.88
C SER A 111 -11.82 -16.34 -18.24
N ARG A 112 -10.79 -16.04 -19.02
CA ARG A 112 -9.54 -15.40 -18.57
C ARG A 112 -9.77 -14.06 -17.87
N TYR A 113 -10.72 -13.24 -18.35
CA TYR A 113 -11.05 -11.96 -17.71
C TYR A 113 -11.60 -12.13 -16.28
N LYS A 114 -12.33 -13.22 -16.00
CA LYS A 114 -12.84 -13.53 -14.65
C LYS A 114 -11.70 -13.86 -13.69
N VAL A 115 -10.63 -14.48 -14.19
CA VAL A 115 -9.43 -14.75 -13.39
C VAL A 115 -8.77 -13.43 -12.99
N VAL A 116 -8.56 -12.51 -13.95
CA VAL A 116 -7.97 -11.18 -13.66
C VAL A 116 -8.83 -10.43 -12.64
N LEU A 117 -10.15 -10.34 -12.87
CA LEU A 117 -11.05 -9.63 -11.97
C LEU A 117 -11.08 -10.24 -10.56
N ALA A 118 -11.12 -11.57 -10.44
CA ALA A 118 -11.12 -12.23 -9.13
C ALA A 118 -9.84 -11.94 -8.36
N LYS A 119 -8.68 -12.03 -9.01
CA LYS A 119 -7.38 -11.74 -8.39
C LYS A 119 -7.23 -10.24 -8.02
N THR A 120 -7.74 -9.34 -8.87
CA THR A 120 -7.78 -7.91 -8.56
C THR A 120 -8.64 -7.64 -7.33
N VAL A 121 -9.87 -8.16 -7.29
CA VAL A 121 -10.77 -8.00 -6.14
C VAL A 121 -10.15 -8.57 -4.85
N LEU A 122 -9.50 -9.73 -4.95
CA LEU A 122 -8.82 -10.36 -3.82
C LEU A 122 -7.72 -9.45 -3.24
N LEU A 123 -6.82 -8.94 -4.09
CA LEU A 123 -5.73 -8.08 -3.64
C LEU A 123 -6.23 -6.75 -3.07
N LEU A 124 -7.24 -6.14 -3.72
CA LEU A 124 -7.88 -4.92 -3.21
C LEU A 124 -8.53 -5.15 -1.85
N SER A 125 -9.19 -6.29 -1.65
CA SER A 125 -9.80 -6.64 -0.37
C SER A 125 -8.74 -6.80 0.73
N PHE A 126 -7.65 -7.49 0.45
CA PHE A 126 -6.58 -7.70 1.43
C PHE A 126 -5.84 -6.40 1.78
N TRP A 127 -5.58 -5.54 0.79
CA TRP A 127 -5.01 -4.23 1.02
C TRP A 127 -5.92 -3.36 1.88
N THR A 128 -7.19 -3.27 1.52
CA THR A 128 -8.18 -2.45 2.25
C THR A 128 -8.35 -2.94 3.69
N LEU A 129 -8.44 -4.25 3.90
CA LEU A 129 -8.55 -4.83 5.24
C LEU A 129 -7.29 -4.61 6.07
N GLY A 130 -6.10 -4.88 5.52
CA GLY A 130 -4.84 -4.70 6.22
C GLY A 130 -4.57 -3.22 6.56
N TYR A 131 -4.69 -2.35 5.56
CA TYR A 131 -4.50 -0.92 5.73
C TYR A 131 -5.51 -0.31 6.71
N GLY A 132 -6.79 -0.68 6.58
CA GLY A 132 -7.85 -0.25 7.49
C GLY A 132 -7.63 -0.74 8.92
N LEU A 133 -7.14 -1.98 9.11
CA LEU A 133 -6.79 -2.52 10.40
C LEU A 133 -5.65 -1.73 11.06
N CYS A 134 -4.57 -1.46 10.32
CA CYS A 134 -3.45 -0.65 10.79
C CYS A 134 -3.93 0.75 11.22
N PHE A 135 -4.74 1.40 10.39
CA PHE A 135 -5.33 2.71 10.70
C PHE A 135 -6.22 2.65 11.95
N ALA A 136 -7.13 1.69 12.04
CA ALA A 136 -8.05 1.56 13.16
C ALA A 136 -7.32 1.35 14.49
N ILE A 137 -6.25 0.55 14.50
CA ILE A 137 -5.43 0.33 15.69
C ILE A 137 -4.71 1.62 16.08
N THR A 138 -4.02 2.29 15.13
CA THR A 138 -3.32 3.55 15.40
C THR A 138 -4.30 4.63 15.88
N TYR A 139 -5.48 4.74 15.24
CA TYR A 139 -6.51 5.69 15.63
C TYR A 139 -7.04 5.45 17.06
N GLY A 140 -7.31 4.19 17.40
CA GLY A 140 -7.77 3.80 18.73
C GLY A 140 -6.76 4.10 19.83
N TYR A 141 -5.48 3.79 19.60
CA TYR A 141 -4.40 4.13 20.55
C TYR A 141 -4.21 5.63 20.68
N ASN A 142 -4.24 6.37 19.56
CA ASN A 142 -4.11 7.82 19.60
C ASN A 142 -5.31 8.48 20.33
N ALA A 143 -6.53 8.00 20.12
CA ALA A 143 -7.71 8.50 20.84
C ALA A 143 -7.65 8.22 22.36
N TYR A 144 -6.94 7.18 22.78
CA TYR A 144 -6.75 6.86 24.18
C TYR A 144 -5.69 7.74 24.87
N TYR A 145 -4.57 8.05 24.16
CA TYR A 145 -3.43 8.76 24.75
C TYR A 145 -3.44 10.27 24.44
N TRP A 146 -4.01 10.68 23.33
CA TRP A 146 -3.97 12.04 22.79
C TRP A 146 -5.30 12.41 22.14
N ASP A 147 -5.34 13.57 21.51
CA ASP A 147 -6.48 14.02 20.69
C ASP A 147 -6.13 13.95 19.20
N ASN A 148 -6.94 13.20 18.43
CA ASN A 148 -6.77 13.06 16.98
C ASN A 148 -7.17 14.32 16.20
N SER A 149 -7.85 15.29 16.82
CA SER A 149 -8.30 16.52 16.16
C SER A 149 -7.17 17.45 15.72
N ILE A 150 -5.95 17.22 16.26
CA ILE A 150 -4.73 17.96 15.89
C ILE A 150 -4.31 17.67 14.43
N ALA A 151 -4.66 16.51 13.87
CA ALA A 151 -4.29 16.13 12.51
C ALA A 151 -5.34 16.64 11.51
N ASP A 152 -5.02 17.73 10.83
CA ASP A 152 -5.88 18.26 9.77
C ASP A 152 -6.01 17.25 8.61
N ASN A 153 -7.21 17.17 8.02
CA ASN A 153 -7.49 16.33 6.85
C ASN A 153 -7.03 14.86 6.98
N LEU A 154 -7.00 14.28 8.20
CA LEU A 154 -6.53 12.93 8.48
C LEU A 154 -7.17 11.86 7.58
N PHE A 155 -8.51 11.87 7.49
CA PHE A 155 -9.24 10.88 6.67
C PHE A 155 -8.97 11.04 5.18
N TYR A 156 -8.73 12.26 4.71
CA TYR A 156 -8.35 12.48 3.33
C TYR A 156 -6.93 11.98 3.06
N SER A 157 -5.98 12.26 3.94
CA SER A 157 -4.61 11.74 3.88
C SER A 157 -4.59 10.21 3.84
N MET A 158 -5.44 9.58 4.68
CA MET A 158 -5.63 8.13 4.67
C MET A 158 -6.18 7.64 3.32
N ALA A 159 -7.21 8.29 2.77
CA ALA A 159 -7.81 7.89 1.50
C ALA A 159 -6.84 8.03 0.32
N VAL A 160 -6.04 9.07 0.30
CA VAL A 160 -5.01 9.33 -0.72
C VAL A 160 -3.93 8.24 -0.70
N TRP A 161 -3.42 7.89 0.47
CA TRP A 161 -2.46 6.81 0.64
C TRP A 161 -3.04 5.42 0.30
N TRP A 162 -4.28 5.17 0.68
CA TRP A 162 -5.00 3.96 0.30
C TRP A 162 -5.10 3.82 -1.23
N LEU A 163 -5.42 4.92 -1.94
CA LEU A 163 -5.46 4.96 -3.39
C LEU A 163 -4.10 4.70 -4.02
N PHE A 164 -3.00 5.23 -3.43
CA PHE A 164 -1.65 4.91 -3.87
C PHE A 164 -1.38 3.40 -3.81
N GLY A 165 -1.76 2.74 -2.73
CA GLY A 165 -1.64 1.28 -2.61
C GLY A 165 -2.46 0.54 -3.68
N ILE A 166 -3.67 1.00 -4.00
CA ILE A 166 -4.50 0.45 -5.11
C ILE A 166 -3.79 0.61 -6.46
N TRP A 167 -3.16 1.77 -6.69
CA TRP A 167 -2.37 1.98 -7.91
C TRP A 167 -1.21 0.99 -8.01
N VAL A 168 -0.47 0.76 -6.93
CA VAL A 168 0.61 -0.23 -6.89
C VAL A 168 0.07 -1.65 -7.13
N ILE A 169 -1.07 -2.01 -6.55
CA ILE A 169 -1.73 -3.30 -6.79
C ILE A 169 -2.10 -3.46 -8.27
N SER A 170 -2.60 -2.42 -8.91
CA SER A 170 -2.91 -2.47 -10.34
C SER A 170 -1.66 -2.71 -11.21
N LEU A 171 -0.49 -2.19 -10.80
CA LEU A 171 0.80 -2.50 -11.42
C LEU A 171 1.21 -3.96 -11.18
N ILE A 172 1.00 -4.52 -9.98
CA ILE A 172 1.24 -5.95 -9.72
C ILE A 172 0.41 -6.80 -10.68
N ILE A 173 -0.87 -6.51 -10.86
CA ILE A 173 -1.75 -7.24 -11.79
C ILE A 173 -1.24 -7.12 -13.23
N LEU A 174 -0.87 -5.92 -13.67
CA LEU A 174 -0.36 -5.69 -15.01
C LEU A 174 0.95 -6.46 -15.27
N PHE A 175 1.96 -6.29 -14.44
CA PHE A 175 3.26 -6.90 -14.66
C PHE A 175 3.25 -8.42 -14.43
N SER A 176 2.45 -8.93 -13.49
CA SER A 176 2.29 -10.37 -13.32
C SER A 176 1.49 -11.02 -14.45
N SER A 177 0.66 -10.26 -15.18
CA SER A 177 0.04 -10.74 -16.42
C SER A 177 1.03 -10.83 -17.59
N LEU A 178 2.01 -9.92 -17.65
CA LEU A 178 3.05 -9.88 -18.69
C LEU A 178 4.15 -10.91 -18.45
N LEU A 179 4.70 -10.93 -17.25
CA LEU A 179 5.90 -11.69 -16.89
C LEU A 179 5.54 -13.07 -16.30
N GLN A 180 6.45 -14.03 -16.49
CA GLN A 180 6.33 -15.37 -15.88
C GLN A 180 7.23 -15.53 -14.65
N ASN A 181 8.09 -14.53 -14.39
CA ASN A 181 9.04 -14.54 -13.29
C ASN A 181 8.64 -13.53 -12.21
N ASN A 182 8.55 -14.00 -10.96
CA ASN A 182 8.20 -13.18 -9.82
C ASN A 182 9.18 -12.03 -9.58
N THR A 183 10.48 -12.28 -9.69
CA THR A 183 11.52 -11.25 -9.52
C THR A 183 11.34 -10.13 -10.54
N GLY A 184 11.02 -10.46 -11.79
CA GLY A 184 10.72 -9.46 -12.83
C GLY A 184 9.51 -8.59 -12.48
N VAL A 185 8.45 -9.19 -11.90
CA VAL A 185 7.26 -8.45 -11.46
C VAL A 185 7.64 -7.43 -10.38
N ILE A 186 8.39 -7.86 -9.35
CA ILE A 186 8.82 -6.98 -8.25
C ILE A 186 9.67 -5.82 -8.80
N LEU A 187 10.63 -6.12 -9.68
CA LEU A 187 11.50 -5.10 -10.28
C LEU A 187 10.72 -4.10 -11.14
N CYS A 188 9.78 -4.56 -11.96
CA CYS A 188 8.97 -3.67 -12.79
C CYS A 188 8.02 -2.79 -11.95
N VAL A 189 7.40 -3.34 -10.91
CA VAL A 189 6.59 -2.56 -9.97
C VAL A 189 7.45 -1.52 -9.27
N GLY A 190 8.60 -1.92 -8.71
CA GLY A 190 9.52 -1.00 -8.04
C GLY A 190 10.05 0.09 -8.97
N ALA A 191 10.43 -0.27 -10.21
CA ALA A 191 10.86 0.70 -11.23
C ALA A 191 9.75 1.70 -11.58
N SER A 192 8.49 1.25 -11.68
CA SER A 192 7.34 2.14 -11.96
C SER A 192 7.09 3.12 -10.82
N VAL A 193 7.18 2.67 -9.57
CA VAL A 193 7.06 3.53 -8.39
C VAL A 193 8.21 4.53 -8.34
N LEU A 194 9.44 4.07 -8.59
CA LEU A 194 10.63 4.94 -8.65
C LEU A 194 10.49 6.00 -9.75
N LEU A 195 10.03 5.63 -10.94
CA LEU A 195 9.78 6.57 -12.03
C LEU A 195 8.74 7.62 -11.65
N ALA A 196 7.64 7.20 -11.01
CA ALA A 196 6.64 8.14 -10.52
C ALA A 196 7.22 9.11 -9.48
N TYR A 197 8.11 8.62 -8.60
CA TYR A 197 8.83 9.46 -7.64
C TYR A 197 9.77 10.45 -8.32
N LEU A 198 10.57 10.00 -9.28
CA LEU A 198 11.46 10.90 -10.06
C LEU A 198 10.68 11.96 -10.82
N LEU A 199 9.53 11.61 -11.40
CA LEU A 199 8.63 12.57 -12.04
C LEU A 199 8.08 13.61 -11.05
N SER A 200 7.89 13.25 -9.78
CA SER A 200 7.42 14.19 -8.76
C SER A 200 8.47 15.26 -8.39
N ILE A 201 9.75 15.06 -8.73
CA ILE A 201 10.80 16.07 -8.53
C ILE A 201 10.64 17.24 -9.52
N ILE A 202 10.07 16.99 -10.70
CA ILE A 202 9.86 18.00 -11.73
C ILE A 202 8.58 18.79 -11.39
N PRO A 203 8.65 20.12 -11.12
CA PRO A 203 7.49 20.90 -10.63
C PRO A 203 6.25 20.80 -11.52
N LYS A 204 6.42 20.78 -12.85
CA LYS A 204 5.31 20.67 -13.82
C LYS A 204 4.68 19.28 -13.85
N ALA A 205 5.47 18.23 -13.61
CA ALA A 205 5.02 16.84 -13.63
C ALA A 205 4.52 16.38 -12.24
N LYS A 206 5.03 16.99 -11.15
CA LYS A 206 4.65 16.68 -9.76
C LYS A 206 3.13 16.56 -9.60
N VAL A 207 2.40 17.55 -10.10
CA VAL A 207 0.94 17.66 -9.92
C VAL A 207 0.16 16.47 -10.49
N TYR A 208 0.71 15.77 -11.47
CA TYR A 208 0.09 14.60 -12.11
C TYR A 208 0.68 13.27 -11.65
N SER A 209 1.77 13.28 -10.88
CA SER A 209 2.43 12.05 -10.46
C SER A 209 1.67 11.36 -9.33
N PRO A 210 1.39 10.03 -9.44
CA PRO A 210 0.85 9.26 -8.32
C PRO A 210 1.72 9.29 -7.06
N ALA A 211 3.03 9.56 -7.17
CA ALA A 211 3.93 9.63 -6.02
C ALA A 211 3.61 10.79 -5.06
N VAL A 212 2.93 11.85 -5.53
CA VAL A 212 2.44 12.94 -4.65
C VAL A 212 1.48 12.43 -3.59
N LEU A 213 0.75 11.33 -3.87
CA LEU A 213 -0.17 10.71 -2.92
C LEU A 213 0.55 10.13 -1.68
N MET A 214 1.88 9.99 -1.73
CA MET A 214 2.71 9.58 -0.58
C MET A 214 3.07 10.75 0.34
N ASP A 215 3.07 11.99 -0.19
CA ASP A 215 3.42 13.19 0.57
C ASP A 215 2.20 13.73 1.31
N THR A 216 1.83 13.04 2.40
CA THR A 216 0.67 13.41 3.22
C THR A 216 1.02 14.29 4.42
N ASN A 217 2.31 14.47 4.73
CA ASN A 217 2.72 15.28 5.87
C ASN A 217 2.30 16.75 5.73
N SER A 218 2.47 17.32 4.54
CA SER A 218 2.05 18.71 4.24
C SER A 218 0.54 18.91 4.41
N LEU A 219 -0.24 17.85 4.14
CA LEU A 219 -1.69 17.84 4.26
C LEU A 219 -2.14 17.71 5.72
N LEU A 220 -1.42 16.87 6.52
CA LEU A 220 -1.70 16.69 7.95
C LEU A 220 -1.41 17.92 8.79
N ILE A 221 -0.38 18.68 8.43
CA ILE A 221 0.04 19.91 9.11
C ILE A 221 -0.76 21.13 8.61
N GLY A 222 -1.63 20.94 7.58
CA GLY A 222 -2.45 22.01 7.02
C GLY A 222 -1.70 23.01 6.10
N ILE A 223 -0.46 22.68 5.67
CA ILE A 223 0.33 23.54 4.76
C ILE A 223 -0.23 23.47 3.33
N GLU A 224 -0.58 22.28 2.84
CA GLU A 224 -1.20 22.09 1.53
C GLU A 224 -2.68 21.73 1.67
N GLY A 225 -3.54 22.31 0.84
CA GLY A 225 -4.96 22.00 0.81
C GLY A 225 -5.27 20.77 -0.06
N ILE A 226 -6.46 20.22 0.11
CA ILE A 226 -7.00 19.07 -0.65
C ILE A 226 -6.87 19.27 -2.17
N ASN A 227 -7.03 20.51 -2.65
CA ASN A 227 -7.01 20.84 -4.08
C ASN A 227 -5.68 20.50 -4.77
N ALA A 228 -4.56 20.49 -4.04
CA ALA A 228 -3.25 20.15 -4.59
C ALA A 228 -3.16 18.69 -5.04
N TYR A 229 -3.94 17.80 -4.42
CA TYR A 229 -3.90 16.36 -4.67
C TYR A 229 -4.92 15.88 -5.70
N ILE A 230 -5.95 16.67 -6.05
CA ILE A 230 -7.07 16.25 -6.90
C ILE A 230 -6.59 15.70 -8.25
N LYS A 231 -5.64 16.40 -8.91
CA LYS A 231 -5.12 15.96 -10.21
C LYS A 231 -4.37 14.64 -10.12
N ALA A 232 -3.53 14.45 -9.09
CA ALA A 232 -2.82 13.20 -8.85
C ALA A 232 -3.79 12.05 -8.53
N VAL A 233 -4.85 12.30 -7.77
CA VAL A 233 -5.93 11.33 -7.47
C VAL A 233 -6.62 10.88 -8.74
N ILE A 234 -7.01 11.81 -9.62
CA ILE A 234 -7.67 11.48 -10.90
C ILE A 234 -6.74 10.63 -11.79
N VAL A 235 -5.47 11.03 -11.91
CA VAL A 235 -4.48 10.30 -12.71
C VAL A 235 -4.25 8.91 -12.14
N ALA A 236 -4.04 8.77 -10.83
CA ALA A 236 -3.85 7.47 -10.20
C ALA A 236 -5.07 6.56 -10.40
N ALA A 237 -6.28 7.07 -10.21
CA ALA A 237 -7.52 6.31 -10.45
C ALA A 237 -7.66 5.87 -11.91
N ALA A 238 -7.37 6.76 -12.86
CA ALA A 238 -7.38 6.43 -14.30
C ALA A 238 -6.34 5.35 -14.62
N MET A 239 -5.12 5.46 -14.08
CA MET A 239 -4.06 4.46 -14.27
C MET A 239 -4.46 3.10 -13.70
N CYS A 240 -5.15 3.04 -12.55
CA CYS A 240 -5.65 1.79 -11.97
C CYS A 240 -6.59 1.07 -12.96
N ILE A 241 -7.54 1.80 -13.51
CA ILE A 241 -8.51 1.26 -14.49
C ILE A 241 -7.78 0.77 -15.75
N VAL A 242 -6.87 1.58 -16.28
CA VAL A 242 -6.11 1.25 -17.51
C VAL A 242 -5.23 0.02 -17.28
N CYS A 243 -4.51 -0.08 -16.17
CA CYS A 243 -3.65 -1.23 -15.86
C CYS A 243 -4.45 -2.54 -15.80
N VAL A 244 -5.59 -2.54 -15.11
CA VAL A 244 -6.46 -3.72 -15.02
C VAL A 244 -7.09 -4.05 -16.39
N ALA A 245 -7.57 -3.05 -17.12
CA ALA A 245 -8.16 -3.24 -18.45
C ALA A 245 -7.15 -3.82 -19.45
N VAL A 246 -5.91 -3.33 -19.45
CA VAL A 246 -4.81 -3.81 -20.32
C VAL A 246 -4.37 -5.23 -19.93
N SER A 247 -4.45 -5.61 -18.67
CA SER A 247 -4.10 -6.97 -18.22
C SER A 247 -4.98 -8.06 -18.85
N ILE A 248 -6.25 -7.75 -19.17
CA ILE A 248 -7.21 -8.71 -19.74
C ILE A 248 -6.77 -9.20 -21.13
N PRO A 249 -6.53 -8.34 -22.15
CA PRO A 249 -6.09 -8.80 -23.45
C PRO A 249 -4.69 -9.46 -23.43
N ILE A 250 -3.81 -9.04 -22.52
CA ILE A 250 -2.49 -9.67 -22.36
C ILE A 250 -2.67 -11.15 -21.99
N ILE A 251 -3.46 -11.45 -20.97
CA ILE A 251 -3.71 -12.84 -20.57
C ILE A 251 -4.44 -13.61 -21.64
N ASN A 252 -5.33 -12.95 -22.43
CA ASN A 252 -6.05 -13.61 -23.52
C ASN A 252 -5.12 -14.07 -24.65
N LYS A 253 -4.08 -13.31 -24.96
CA LYS A 253 -3.10 -13.64 -26.03
C LYS A 253 -1.97 -14.56 -25.57
N LYS A 254 -1.80 -14.73 -24.24
CA LYS A 254 -0.70 -15.54 -23.70
C LYS A 254 -0.89 -17.01 -24.03
N GLN A 255 0.05 -17.59 -24.76
CA GLN A 255 0.18 -19.05 -24.94
C GLN A 255 0.62 -19.65 -23.60
N LEU A 256 -0.19 -20.52 -23.06
CA LEU A 256 -0.01 -21.20 -21.77
C LEU A 256 0.35 -22.66 -22.00
#